data_70c787a3eccda181d10aabf844d01ee8
#
_entry.id   70c787a3eccda181d10aabf844d01ee8
#
_cell.length_a   1.000
_cell.length_b   1.000
_cell.length_c   1.000
_cell.angle_alpha   90.00
_cell.angle_beta   90.00
_cell.angle_gamma   90.00
#
_symmetry.space_group_name_H-M   'P 1'
#
loop_
_entity.id
_entity.type
_entity.pdbx_description
1 polymer ?
#
loop_
_entity_poly.entity_id
_entity_poly.type
_entity_poly.pdbx_seq_one_letter_code
_entity_poly.pdbx_strand_id
1 'polypeptide(L)'
;MPKIELIQGDCLELMKDIPDGSVDLIITSPPYNLGNTHHTGSKRFKPYGEHNDNMKELDYQGWQVEVLNECFRILKDDGSMLYNHKNRISKGVQITPYQWLLKTDFIIKQELS
;
A
#
# COMPACT_ATOMS: atom_id res chain seq x y z
N MET A 1 9.77 26.68 8.03
CA MET A 1 10.31 26.07 6.80
C MET A 1 9.88 24.64 6.65
N PRO A 2 9.37 24.27 5.49
CA PRO A 2 9.06 22.86 5.25
C PRO A 2 10.32 22.01 5.34
N LYS A 3 10.16 20.83 5.86
CA LYS A 3 11.25 19.88 5.98
C LYS A 3 10.93 18.64 5.15
N ILE A 4 11.86 18.23 4.31
CA ILE A 4 11.74 17.01 3.53
C ILE A 4 12.72 15.99 4.09
N GLU A 5 12.22 14.82 4.43
CA GLU A 5 13.03 13.75 4.97
C GLU A 5 12.76 12.48 4.16
N LEU A 6 13.81 11.92 3.59
CA LEU A 6 13.72 10.70 2.77
C LEU A 6 14.35 9.55 3.56
N ILE A 7 13.55 8.51 3.78
CA ILE A 7 14.00 7.36 4.56
C ILE A 7 13.80 6.11 3.70
N GLN A 8 14.87 5.34 3.55
CA GLN A 8 14.82 4.10 2.79
C GLN A 8 14.68 2.91 3.75
N GLY A 9 13.81 1.99 3.42
CA GLY A 9 13.63 0.78 4.21
C GLY A 9 12.23 0.20 4.06
N ASP A 10 11.96 -0.85 4.83
CA ASP A 10 10.64 -1.46 4.89
C ASP A 10 9.69 -0.53 5.63
N CYS A 11 8.59 -0.15 4.97
CA CYS A 11 7.66 0.82 5.55
C CYS A 11 7.05 0.34 6.87
N LEU A 12 6.78 -0.95 7.02
CA LEU A 12 6.24 -1.46 8.29
C LEU A 12 7.21 -1.28 9.44
N GLU A 13 8.50 -1.47 9.16
CA GLU A 13 9.51 -1.24 10.19
C GLU A 13 9.69 0.25 10.49
N LEU A 14 9.74 1.06 9.43
CA LEU A 14 9.98 2.50 9.58
C LEU A 14 8.81 3.22 10.22
N MET A 15 7.58 2.80 9.94
CA MET A 15 6.40 3.44 10.52
C MET A 15 6.28 3.25 12.02
N LYS A 16 6.95 2.24 12.57
CA LYS A 16 6.93 2.02 14.02
C LYS A 16 7.45 3.22 14.80
N ASP A 17 8.34 3.99 14.21
CA ASP A 17 8.93 5.16 14.85
C ASP A 17 8.07 6.41 14.70
N ILE A 18 6.98 6.35 13.97
CA ILE A 18 6.07 7.48 13.81
C ILE A 18 4.99 7.41 14.88
N PRO A 19 4.81 8.48 15.67
CA PRO A 19 3.82 8.47 16.74
C PRO A 19 2.40 8.35 16.24
N ASP A 20 1.52 7.80 17.07
CA ASP A 20 0.10 7.73 16.76
C ASP A 20 -0.47 9.13 16.51
N GLY A 21 -1.36 9.23 15.55
CA GLY A 21 -2.10 10.47 15.32
C GLY A 21 -1.24 11.68 15.02
N SER A 22 -0.12 11.49 14.33
CA SER A 22 0.82 12.58 14.06
C SER A 22 0.84 13.06 12.62
N VAL A 23 0.14 12.38 11.72
CA VAL A 23 0.21 12.65 10.29
C VAL A 23 -1.11 13.17 9.77
N ASP A 24 -1.07 14.22 8.97
CA ASP A 24 -2.26 14.85 8.40
C ASP A 24 -2.75 14.17 7.13
N LEU A 25 -1.84 13.68 6.31
CA LEU A 25 -2.17 13.15 5.00
C LEU A 25 -1.17 12.08 4.59
N ILE A 26 -1.69 10.98 4.09
CA ILE A 26 -0.87 9.92 3.49
C ILE A 26 -1.27 9.77 2.03
N ILE A 27 -0.27 9.76 1.16
CA ILE A 27 -0.47 9.47 -0.25
C ILE A 27 0.41 8.28 -0.59
N THR A 28 -0.19 7.22 -1.10
CA THR A 28 0.59 6.02 -1.39
C THR A 28 0.05 5.28 -2.61
N SER A 29 0.98 4.66 -3.30
CA SER A 29 0.71 3.77 -4.43
C SER A 29 1.55 2.52 -4.19
N PRO A 30 1.02 1.52 -3.47
CA PRO A 30 1.82 0.35 -3.13
C PRO A 30 2.10 -0.53 -4.35
N PRO A 31 3.05 -1.43 -4.25
CA PRO A 31 3.24 -2.42 -5.33
C PRO A 31 1.97 -3.24 -5.50
N TYR A 32 1.64 -3.56 -6.74
CA TYR A 32 0.34 -4.13 -7.06
C TYR A 32 0.34 -5.67 -7.10
N ASN A 33 1.45 -6.31 -6.79
CA ASN A 33 1.60 -7.76 -6.81
C ASN A 33 1.32 -8.34 -8.22
N LEU A 34 1.94 -7.72 -9.22
CA LEU A 34 1.68 -8.09 -10.61
C LEU A 34 2.41 -9.38 -11.04
N GLY A 35 3.35 -9.85 -10.25
CA GLY A 35 4.14 -10.99 -10.62
C GLY A 35 5.16 -10.68 -11.71
N ASN A 36 5.78 -11.73 -12.24
CA ASN A 36 6.82 -11.57 -13.25
C ASN A 36 6.26 -11.53 -14.67
N THR A 37 4.98 -11.81 -14.83
CA THR A 37 4.38 -11.95 -16.14
C THR A 37 4.11 -10.61 -16.83
N HIS A 38 4.19 -9.53 -16.08
CA HIS A 38 3.92 -8.20 -16.62
C HIS A 38 5.18 -7.45 -17.01
N HIS A 39 6.31 -8.08 -16.88
CA HIS A 39 7.55 -7.42 -17.23
C HIS A 39 7.80 -7.54 -18.71
N THR A 40 7.67 -6.41 -19.35
CA THR A 40 7.98 -6.35 -20.77
C THR A 40 9.45 -6.07 -20.90
N GLY A 41 10.23 -7.02 -20.75
CA GLY A 41 11.48 -6.77 -21.29
C GLY A 41 12.69 -6.97 -20.46
N SER A 42 12.77 -6.74 -19.24
CA SER A 42 14.06 -6.87 -18.59
C SER A 42 14.00 -7.68 -17.32
N LYS A 43 14.60 -8.84 -17.38
CA LYS A 43 14.78 -9.69 -16.19
C LYS A 43 15.74 -9.06 -15.18
N ARG A 44 16.46 -8.01 -15.59
CA ARG A 44 17.42 -7.34 -14.73
C ARG A 44 16.79 -6.28 -13.86
N PHE A 45 15.60 -5.85 -14.19
CA PHE A 45 14.93 -4.80 -13.46
C PHE A 45 14.02 -5.40 -12.41
N LYS A 46 14.23 -5.02 -11.15
CA LYS A 46 13.34 -5.39 -10.05
C LYS A 46 12.46 -4.20 -9.73
N PRO A 47 11.17 -4.24 -10.07
CA PRO A 47 10.28 -3.14 -9.66
C PRO A 47 10.20 -3.10 -8.14
N TYR A 48 10.06 -1.91 -7.61
CA TYR A 48 9.85 -1.71 -6.18
C TYR A 48 11.01 -2.19 -5.29
N GLY A 49 12.22 -2.25 -5.85
CA GLY A 49 13.41 -2.59 -5.09
C GLY A 49 13.40 -4.03 -4.59
N GLU A 50 13.49 -4.21 -3.30
CA GLU A 50 13.59 -5.54 -2.71
C GLU A 50 12.25 -6.20 -2.45
N HIS A 51 11.16 -5.52 -2.69
CA HIS A 51 9.85 -6.09 -2.45
C HIS A 51 9.56 -7.22 -3.43
N ASN A 52 8.99 -8.31 -2.92
CA ASN A 52 8.54 -9.42 -3.75
C ASN A 52 7.17 -9.11 -4.34
N ASP A 53 7.15 -8.74 -5.62
CA ASP A 53 5.92 -8.39 -6.31
C ASP A 53 5.20 -9.62 -6.87
N ASN A 54 5.46 -10.79 -6.32
CA ASN A 54 4.84 -12.04 -6.74
C ASN A 54 4.40 -12.87 -5.54
N MET A 55 3.80 -12.22 -4.55
CA MET A 55 3.30 -12.89 -3.37
C MET A 55 2.04 -13.68 -3.69
N LYS A 56 1.77 -14.70 -2.88
CA LYS A 56 0.46 -15.34 -2.93
C LYS A 56 -0.61 -14.30 -2.59
N GLU A 57 -1.75 -14.40 -3.24
CA GLU A 57 -2.77 -13.36 -3.15
C GLU A 57 -3.22 -13.09 -1.72
N LEU A 58 -3.47 -14.13 -0.93
CA LEU A 58 -3.89 -13.92 0.46
C LEU A 58 -2.79 -13.31 1.30
N ASP A 59 -1.54 -13.68 1.06
CA ASP A 59 -0.41 -13.07 1.77
C ASP A 59 -0.27 -11.60 1.40
N TYR A 60 -0.46 -11.28 0.14
CA TYR A 60 -0.41 -9.90 -0.33
C TYR A 60 -1.49 -9.05 0.34
N GLN A 61 -2.72 -9.56 0.36
CA GLN A 61 -3.82 -8.82 0.98
C GLN A 61 -3.59 -8.64 2.48
N GLY A 62 -3.08 -9.67 3.15
CA GLY A 62 -2.73 -9.55 4.56
C GLY A 62 -1.67 -8.49 4.81
N TRP A 63 -0.65 -8.45 3.96
CA TRP A 63 0.39 -7.43 4.06
C TRP A 63 -0.20 -6.02 3.84
N GLN A 64 -1.09 -5.87 2.86
CA GLN A 64 -1.76 -4.59 2.63
C GLN A 64 -2.57 -4.15 3.84
N VAL A 65 -3.28 -5.08 4.49
CA VAL A 65 -4.04 -4.75 5.70
C VAL A 65 -3.10 -4.29 6.82
N GLU A 66 -1.97 -4.94 6.99
CA GLU A 66 -0.99 -4.51 7.99
C GLU A 66 -0.48 -3.09 7.73
N VAL A 67 -0.14 -2.80 6.47
CA VAL A 67 0.33 -1.46 6.09
C VAL A 67 -0.77 -0.43 6.34
N LEU A 68 -2.00 -0.75 5.92
CA LEU A 68 -3.12 0.18 6.08
C LEU A 68 -3.45 0.42 7.54
N ASN A 69 -3.37 -0.61 8.38
CA ASN A 69 -3.61 -0.44 9.82
C ASN A 69 -2.55 0.48 10.45
N GLU A 70 -1.30 0.38 10.02
CA GLU A 70 -0.27 1.29 10.50
C GLU A 70 -0.50 2.71 10.00
N CYS A 71 -0.93 2.86 8.76
CA CYS A 71 -1.30 4.16 8.23
C CYS A 71 -2.43 4.78 9.04
N PHE A 72 -3.42 3.98 9.38
CA PHE A 72 -4.54 4.44 10.21
C PHE A 72 -4.06 4.90 11.58
N ARG A 73 -3.16 4.15 12.18
CA ARG A 73 -2.62 4.48 13.50
C ARG A 73 -1.93 5.84 13.51
N ILE A 74 -1.11 6.12 12.49
CA ILE A 74 -0.32 7.37 12.47
C ILE A 74 -1.11 8.57 11.99
N LEU A 75 -2.26 8.37 11.35
CA LEU A 75 -3.08 9.49 10.90
C LEU A 75 -3.82 10.14 12.06
N LYS A 76 -3.94 11.45 12.00
CA LYS A 76 -4.80 12.20 12.92
C LYS A 76 -6.26 11.82 12.68
N ASP A 77 -7.12 12.07 13.68
CA ASP A 77 -8.55 11.76 13.57
C ASP A 77 -9.20 12.42 12.36
N ASP A 78 -8.75 13.62 12.02
CA ASP A 78 -9.24 14.36 10.86
C ASP A 78 -8.33 14.20 9.64
N GLY A 79 -7.39 13.28 9.69
CA GLY A 79 -6.48 13.03 8.59
C GLY A 79 -7.12 12.24 7.46
N SER A 80 -6.46 12.27 6.32
CA SER A 80 -6.94 11.58 5.13
C SER A 80 -5.82 10.78 4.47
N MET A 81 -6.24 9.77 3.72
CA MET A 81 -5.30 8.95 2.96
C MET A 81 -5.79 8.83 1.52
N LEU A 82 -4.88 9.06 0.59
CA LEU A 82 -5.10 8.78 -0.82
C LEU A 82 -4.37 7.48 -1.16
N TYR A 83 -5.13 6.46 -1.47
CA TYR A 83 -4.62 5.12 -1.71
C TYR A 83 -4.85 4.77 -3.17
N ASN A 84 -3.78 4.67 -3.93
CA ASN A 84 -3.86 4.36 -5.34
C ASN A 84 -3.58 2.88 -5.56
N HIS A 85 -4.57 2.18 -6.08
CA HIS A 85 -4.42 0.77 -6.39
C HIS A 85 -5.33 0.43 -7.56
N LYS A 86 -4.92 -0.53 -8.35
CA LYS A 86 -5.74 -0.94 -9.49
C LYS A 86 -6.39 -2.29 -9.21
N ASN A 87 -7.47 -2.55 -9.92
CA ASN A 87 -8.07 -3.87 -9.95
C ASN A 87 -7.13 -4.82 -10.70
N ARG A 88 -7.12 -6.07 -10.28
CA ARG A 88 -6.29 -7.10 -10.90
C ARG A 88 -7.12 -8.33 -11.20
N ILE A 89 -6.60 -9.18 -12.06
CA ILE A 89 -7.23 -10.46 -12.33
C ILE A 89 -6.25 -11.54 -11.91
N SER A 90 -6.71 -12.45 -11.06
CA SER A 90 -5.93 -13.58 -10.61
C SER A 90 -6.73 -14.84 -10.84
N LYS A 91 -6.16 -15.78 -11.60
CA LYS A 91 -6.83 -17.04 -11.92
C LYS A 91 -8.24 -16.85 -12.48
N GLY A 92 -8.40 -15.84 -13.34
CA GLY A 92 -9.67 -15.55 -13.98
C GLY A 92 -10.66 -14.79 -13.14
N VAL A 93 -10.29 -14.38 -11.93
CA VAL A 93 -11.19 -13.67 -11.03
C VAL A 93 -10.68 -12.24 -10.82
N GLN A 94 -11.59 -11.30 -10.93
CA GLN A 94 -11.24 -9.89 -10.67
C GLN A 94 -11.09 -9.66 -9.18
N ILE A 95 -10.01 -9.00 -8.81
CA ILE A 95 -9.70 -8.65 -7.45
C ILE A 95 -9.66 -7.14 -7.34
N THR A 96 -10.45 -6.57 -6.45
CA THR A 96 -10.49 -5.14 -6.22
C THR A 96 -9.91 -4.79 -4.86
N PRO A 97 -9.34 -3.58 -4.70
CA PRO A 97 -8.80 -3.17 -3.40
C PRO A 97 -9.84 -3.16 -2.27
N TYR A 98 -11.11 -3.03 -2.60
CA TYR A 98 -12.16 -3.07 -1.58
C TYR A 98 -12.12 -4.37 -0.77
N GLN A 99 -11.63 -5.45 -1.34
CA GLN A 99 -11.61 -6.73 -0.65
C GLN A 99 -10.77 -6.71 0.62
N TRP A 100 -9.73 -5.89 0.67
CA TRP A 100 -8.95 -5.74 1.89
C TRP A 100 -9.18 -4.40 2.58
N LEU A 101 -9.55 -3.34 1.85
CA LEU A 101 -9.85 -2.06 2.46
C LEU A 101 -10.99 -2.17 3.48
N LEU A 102 -12.00 -2.98 3.19
CA LEU A 102 -13.13 -3.14 4.08
C LEU A 102 -12.78 -3.91 5.36
N LYS A 103 -11.60 -4.50 5.43
CA LYS A 103 -11.12 -5.16 6.64
C LYS A 103 -10.37 -4.20 7.57
N THR A 104 -10.25 -2.95 7.18
CA THR A 104 -9.59 -1.93 7.99
C THR A 104 -10.64 -1.01 8.61
N ASP A 105 -10.20 -0.14 9.52
CA ASP A 105 -11.09 0.83 10.15
C ASP A 105 -11.28 2.10 9.32
N PHE A 106 -10.63 2.19 8.16
CA PHE A 106 -10.80 3.33 7.28
C PHE A 106 -12.24 3.45 6.78
N ILE A 107 -12.72 4.67 6.72
CA ILE A 107 -13.98 5.00 6.07
C ILE A 107 -13.67 5.39 4.64
N ILE A 108 -14.25 4.67 3.67
CA ILE A 108 -14.04 4.98 2.27
C ILE A 108 -15.00 6.10 1.89
N LYS A 109 -14.43 7.23 1.51
CA LYS A 109 -15.21 8.43 1.27
C LYS A 109 -15.51 8.62 -0.21
N GLN A 110 -14.55 8.29 -1.06
CA GLN A 110 -14.67 8.58 -2.48
C GLN A 110 -13.72 7.73 -3.29
N GLU A 111 -14.18 7.29 -4.45
CA GLU A 111 -13.33 6.66 -5.43
C GLU A 111 -13.13 7.63 -6.58
N LEU A 112 -11.87 7.87 -6.93
CA LEU A 112 -11.51 8.73 -8.05
C LEU A 112 -11.14 7.88 -9.25
N SER A 113 -11.64 8.22 -10.40
CA SER A 113 -11.35 7.51 -11.64
C SER A 113 -10.69 8.40 -12.68
#